data_44f9798dbb26d3395b4c211dddb755da
#
_entry.id   44f9798dbb26d3395b4c211dddb755da
#
_cell.length_a   1.000
_cell.length_b   1.000
_cell.length_c   1.000
_cell.angle_alpha   90.00
_cell.angle_beta   90.00
_cell.angle_gamma   90.00
#
_symmetry.space_group_name_H-M   'P 1'
#
loop_
_entity.id
_entity.type
_entity.pdbx_description
1 polymer ?
#
loop_
_entity_poly.entity_id
_entity_poly.type
_entity_poly.pdbx_seq_one_letter_code
_entity_poly.pdbx_strand_id
1 'polypeptide(L)'
;GMEFLGWREVPTFPNVLGHKAVECMPYIMQGFVKKPADVEKGLPFDRRLYIARRVFEQSSDDTYVVSLSSRTIVYKGMFLVGQLRTFFADLQSEDYESAIAMVHSRFSTNTNPSWERAHPNRLMVHNGEINTIRGNADKMLAREENMESEHLKGQLHKVLPAISKTGSDTAMLDNT
;
A
#
# COMPACT_ATOMS: atom_id res chain seq x y z
N GLY A 1 10.54 -15.33 -14.04
CA GLY A 1 9.51 -14.40 -13.57
C GLY A 1 8.65 -15.02 -12.47
N MET A 2 7.78 -14.23 -11.88
CA MET A 2 6.77 -14.70 -10.92
C MET A 2 5.55 -15.20 -11.69
N GLU A 3 4.89 -16.23 -11.18
CA GLU A 3 3.64 -16.77 -11.72
C GLU A 3 2.47 -16.07 -11.05
N PHE A 4 1.57 -15.47 -11.83
CA PHE A 4 0.32 -14.93 -11.35
C PHE A 4 -0.72 -16.06 -11.26
N LEU A 5 -1.31 -16.25 -10.08
CA LEU A 5 -2.23 -17.36 -9.82
C LEU A 5 -3.70 -16.98 -10.03
N GLY A 6 -4.02 -15.69 -10.00
CA GLY A 6 -5.38 -15.21 -10.23
C GLY A 6 -5.80 -14.07 -9.32
N TRP A 7 -7.01 -13.56 -9.59
CA TRP A 7 -7.68 -12.53 -8.82
C TRP A 7 -8.79 -13.10 -7.95
N ARG A 8 -8.98 -12.49 -6.80
CA ARG A 8 -10.13 -12.70 -5.91
C ARG A 8 -10.76 -11.33 -5.64
N GLU A 9 -12.04 -11.21 -5.81
CA GLU A 9 -12.77 -10.07 -5.29
C GLU A 9 -12.80 -10.15 -3.75
N VAL A 10 -12.43 -9.06 -3.08
CA VAL A 10 -12.46 -9.00 -1.62
C VAL A 10 -13.91 -8.85 -1.16
N PRO A 11 -14.43 -9.78 -0.35
CA PRO A 11 -15.83 -9.71 0.09
C PRO A 11 -16.03 -8.56 1.07
N THR A 12 -16.92 -7.65 0.71
CA THR A 12 -17.21 -6.42 1.47
C THR A 12 -18.70 -6.20 1.67
N PHE A 13 -19.07 -5.45 2.71
CA PHE A 13 -20.43 -5.05 3.02
C PHE A 13 -20.60 -3.52 2.97
N PRO A 14 -20.82 -2.93 1.79
CA PRO A 14 -20.91 -1.47 1.61
C PRO A 14 -22.07 -0.81 2.36
N ASN A 15 -23.10 -1.57 2.70
CA ASN A 15 -24.29 -1.10 3.42
C ASN A 15 -24.00 -0.56 4.83
N VAL A 16 -22.81 -0.83 5.39
CA VAL A 16 -22.39 -0.31 6.70
C VAL A 16 -21.75 1.07 6.60
N LEU A 17 -21.47 1.54 5.39
CA LEU A 17 -20.77 2.80 5.14
C LEU A 17 -21.69 3.99 5.01
N GLY A 18 -21.17 5.19 5.28
CA GLY A 18 -21.86 6.42 4.95
C GLY A 18 -21.87 6.70 3.44
N HIS A 19 -22.87 7.44 2.97
CA HIS A 19 -23.11 7.74 1.55
C HIS A 19 -21.85 8.23 0.80
N LYS A 20 -21.13 9.20 1.35
CA LYS A 20 -19.90 9.73 0.74
C LYS A 20 -18.79 8.69 0.56
N ALA A 21 -18.69 7.74 1.47
CA ALA A 21 -17.70 6.68 1.37
C ALA A 21 -18.07 5.67 0.27
N VAL A 22 -19.36 5.39 0.12
CA VAL A 22 -19.88 4.49 -0.93
C VAL A 22 -19.73 5.11 -2.32
N GLU A 23 -20.04 6.41 -2.48
CA GLU A 23 -19.96 7.10 -3.78
C GLU A 23 -18.56 7.05 -4.43
N CYS A 24 -17.50 7.03 -3.62
CA CYS A 24 -16.12 6.99 -4.08
C CYS A 24 -15.40 5.67 -3.76
N MET A 25 -16.17 4.63 -3.42
CA MET A 25 -15.61 3.32 -3.08
C MET A 25 -14.95 2.68 -4.29
N PRO A 26 -13.69 2.25 -4.18
CA PRO A 26 -13.02 1.53 -5.25
C PRO A 26 -13.51 0.09 -5.33
N TYR A 27 -13.31 -0.52 -6.49
CA TYR A 27 -13.42 -1.98 -6.63
C TYR A 27 -12.20 -2.64 -5.98
N ILE A 28 -12.41 -3.53 -5.02
CA ILE A 28 -11.33 -4.07 -4.19
C ILE A 28 -11.02 -5.50 -4.60
N MET A 29 -9.83 -5.69 -5.15
CA MET A 29 -9.34 -6.98 -5.62
C MET A 29 -8.07 -7.41 -4.88
N GLN A 30 -7.90 -8.70 -4.75
CA GLN A 30 -6.68 -9.33 -4.23
C GLN A 30 -6.07 -10.22 -5.32
N GLY A 31 -4.82 -9.93 -5.69
CA GLY A 31 -4.05 -10.75 -6.62
C GLY A 31 -3.10 -11.69 -5.88
N PHE A 32 -3.01 -12.93 -6.33
CA PHE A 32 -2.11 -13.93 -5.77
C PHE A 32 -0.94 -14.19 -6.71
N VAL A 33 0.26 -14.16 -6.15
CA VAL A 33 1.51 -14.36 -6.88
C VAL A 33 2.30 -15.48 -6.22
N LYS A 34 2.71 -16.46 -7.02
CA LYS A 34 3.53 -17.56 -6.54
C LYS A 34 4.99 -17.15 -6.44
N LYS A 35 5.59 -17.46 -5.29
CA LYS A 35 7.02 -17.29 -5.10
C LYS A 35 7.79 -18.24 -6.02
N PRO A 36 8.74 -17.74 -6.84
CA PRO A 36 9.62 -18.61 -7.63
C PRO A 36 10.44 -19.56 -6.76
N ALA A 37 10.74 -20.75 -7.28
CA ALA A 37 11.49 -21.76 -6.54
C ALA A 37 12.94 -21.33 -6.24
N ASP A 38 13.54 -20.55 -7.13
CA ASP A 38 14.89 -20.02 -7.05
C ASP A 38 15.05 -18.76 -6.17
N VAL A 39 13.93 -18.28 -5.58
CA VAL A 39 13.93 -17.08 -4.71
C VAL A 39 13.65 -17.49 -3.27
N GLU A 40 14.47 -17.04 -2.35
CA GLU A 40 14.27 -17.26 -0.92
C GLU A 40 13.04 -16.52 -0.39
N LYS A 41 12.44 -17.04 0.68
CA LYS A 41 11.36 -16.36 1.41
C LYS A 41 11.87 -15.08 2.08
N GLY A 42 10.94 -14.18 2.38
CA GLY A 42 11.25 -12.91 3.06
C GLY A 42 11.75 -11.83 2.11
N LEU A 43 12.76 -11.07 2.50
CA LEU A 43 13.23 -9.89 1.75
C LEU A 43 13.58 -10.14 0.27
N PRO A 44 14.23 -11.26 -0.12
CA PRO A 44 14.49 -11.50 -1.54
C PRO A 44 13.21 -11.59 -2.37
N PHE A 45 12.17 -12.22 -1.86
CA PHE A 45 10.87 -12.29 -2.53
C PHE A 45 10.14 -10.94 -2.46
N ASP A 46 10.12 -10.27 -1.31
CA ASP A 46 9.49 -8.95 -1.16
C ASP A 46 10.10 -7.89 -2.10
N ARG A 47 11.40 -7.97 -2.41
CA ARG A 47 12.03 -7.11 -3.44
C ARG A 47 11.44 -7.35 -4.83
N ARG A 48 11.16 -8.60 -5.20
CA ARG A 48 10.48 -8.92 -6.47
C ARG A 48 9.05 -8.37 -6.50
N LEU A 49 8.34 -8.50 -5.38
CA LEU A 49 6.99 -7.95 -5.23
C LEU A 49 7.02 -6.42 -5.29
N TYR A 50 8.00 -5.78 -4.67
CA TYR A 50 8.18 -4.33 -4.74
C TYR A 50 8.34 -3.83 -6.18
N ILE A 51 9.20 -4.47 -6.97
CA ILE A 51 9.37 -4.12 -8.39
C ILE A 51 8.05 -4.31 -9.15
N ALA A 52 7.37 -5.45 -8.95
CA ALA A 52 6.10 -5.73 -9.61
C ALA A 52 5.03 -4.68 -9.25
N ARG A 53 4.94 -4.29 -7.96
CA ARG A 53 4.06 -3.24 -7.50
C ARG A 53 4.34 -1.91 -8.19
N ARG A 54 5.60 -1.49 -8.24
CA ARG A 54 5.96 -0.20 -8.85
C ARG A 54 5.67 -0.16 -10.34
N VAL A 55 5.95 -1.24 -11.06
CA VAL A 55 5.61 -1.36 -12.49
C VAL A 55 4.09 -1.31 -12.69
N PHE A 56 3.33 -1.98 -11.85
CA PHE A 56 1.87 -1.96 -11.91
C PHE A 56 1.30 -0.57 -11.63
N GLU A 57 1.73 0.08 -10.55
CA GLU A 57 1.31 1.44 -10.18
C GLU A 57 1.62 2.47 -11.26
N GLN A 58 2.72 2.31 -11.99
CA GLN A 58 3.11 3.20 -13.09
C GLN A 58 2.38 2.92 -14.41
N SER A 59 1.66 1.81 -14.51
CA SER A 59 0.95 1.42 -15.73
C SER A 59 -0.49 1.95 -15.81
N SER A 60 -1.04 2.47 -14.70
CA SER A 60 -2.41 2.96 -14.64
C SER A 60 -2.57 4.01 -13.53
N ASP A 61 -3.22 5.12 -13.86
CA ASP A 61 -3.57 6.18 -12.92
C ASP A 61 -4.87 5.88 -12.14
N ASP A 62 -5.67 4.92 -12.61
CA ASP A 62 -6.97 4.56 -12.03
C ASP A 62 -6.86 3.47 -10.95
N THR A 63 -5.68 2.95 -10.70
CA THR A 63 -5.46 1.87 -9.73
C THR A 63 -4.31 2.18 -8.78
N TYR A 64 -4.45 1.75 -7.55
CA TYR A 64 -3.37 1.80 -6.56
C TYR A 64 -3.25 0.48 -5.81
N VAL A 65 -2.04 0.16 -5.38
CA VAL A 65 -1.75 -1.06 -4.64
C VAL A 65 -1.71 -0.75 -3.15
N VAL A 66 -2.69 -1.25 -2.41
CA VAL A 66 -2.79 -1.07 -0.95
C VAL A 66 -1.61 -1.74 -0.24
N SER A 67 -1.33 -2.99 -0.60
CA SER A 67 -0.15 -3.74 -0.15
C SER A 67 0.19 -4.86 -1.13
N LEU A 68 1.46 -5.17 -1.27
CA LEU A 68 1.94 -6.36 -1.98
C LEU A 68 3.17 -6.87 -1.24
N SER A 69 2.98 -7.88 -0.39
CA SER A 69 4.01 -8.41 0.50
C SER A 69 3.79 -9.91 0.72
N SER A 70 4.86 -10.61 1.04
CA SER A 70 4.82 -12.02 1.44
C SER A 70 4.51 -12.22 2.93
N ARG A 71 4.41 -11.13 3.70
CA ARG A 71 4.33 -11.18 5.17
C ARG A 71 3.24 -10.33 5.79
N THR A 72 2.79 -9.31 5.10
CA THR A 72 1.83 -8.33 5.63
C THR A 72 0.70 -8.10 4.65
N ILE A 73 -0.47 -7.77 5.19
CA ILE A 73 -1.63 -7.36 4.42
C ILE A 73 -2.21 -6.09 5.05
N VAL A 74 -2.72 -5.19 4.24
CA VAL A 74 -3.35 -3.95 4.69
C VAL A 74 -4.81 -3.95 4.30
N TYR A 75 -5.67 -3.72 5.30
CA TYR A 75 -7.09 -3.40 5.11
C TYR A 75 -7.31 -1.94 5.49
N LYS A 76 -7.75 -1.13 4.57
CA LYS A 76 -7.98 0.29 4.79
C LYS A 76 -9.14 0.84 3.96
N GLY A 77 -9.64 1.99 4.36
CA GLY A 77 -10.71 2.68 3.65
C GLY A 77 -11.27 3.87 4.41
N MET A 78 -12.39 4.38 3.94
CA MET A 78 -13.11 5.48 4.56
C MET A 78 -14.15 4.92 5.54
N PHE A 79 -13.75 4.61 6.77
CA PHE A 79 -14.58 4.00 7.80
C PHE A 79 -14.64 4.85 9.07
N LEU A 80 -15.70 4.66 9.83
CA LEU A 80 -15.65 4.85 11.28
C LEU A 80 -15.01 3.62 11.92
N VAL A 81 -14.37 3.81 13.09
CA VAL A 81 -13.58 2.76 13.75
C VAL A 81 -14.30 1.41 13.84
N GLY A 82 -15.58 1.41 14.23
CA GLY A 82 -16.37 0.18 14.37
C GLY A 82 -16.77 -0.49 13.04
N GLN A 83 -16.60 0.17 11.91
CA GLN A 83 -17.06 -0.34 10.61
C GLN A 83 -16.05 -1.25 9.91
N LEU A 84 -14.75 -1.14 10.22
CA LEU A 84 -13.68 -1.87 9.52
C LEU A 84 -13.94 -3.39 9.47
N ARG A 85 -14.18 -4.00 10.64
CA ARG A 85 -14.42 -5.43 10.75
C ARG A 85 -15.73 -5.86 10.10
N THR A 86 -16.77 -5.02 10.19
CA THR A 86 -18.07 -5.31 9.58
C THR A 86 -18.02 -5.16 8.07
N PHE A 87 -17.23 -4.21 7.55
CA PHE A 87 -17.09 -3.99 6.12
C PHE A 87 -16.32 -5.09 5.42
N PHE A 88 -15.17 -5.51 5.95
CA PHE A 88 -14.37 -6.59 5.38
C PHE A 88 -14.74 -7.94 5.98
N ALA A 89 -15.38 -8.80 5.19
CA ALA A 89 -15.78 -10.13 5.66
C ALA A 89 -14.60 -10.98 6.12
N ASP A 90 -13.45 -10.84 5.47
CA ASP A 90 -12.23 -11.54 5.84
C ASP A 90 -11.83 -11.36 7.31
N LEU A 91 -12.02 -10.15 7.85
CA LEU A 91 -11.68 -9.84 9.24
C LEU A 91 -12.65 -10.44 10.27
N GLN A 92 -13.71 -11.09 9.80
CA GLN A 92 -14.69 -11.80 10.66
C GLN A 92 -14.35 -13.29 10.80
N SER A 93 -13.47 -13.82 9.96
CA SER A 93 -13.06 -15.21 10.02
C SER A 93 -12.27 -15.51 11.30
N GLU A 94 -12.59 -16.62 11.96
CA GLU A 94 -11.85 -17.11 13.12
C GLU A 94 -10.44 -17.60 12.75
N ASP A 95 -10.24 -17.99 11.49
CA ASP A 95 -8.94 -18.41 10.97
C ASP A 95 -8.01 -17.22 10.64
N TYR A 96 -8.51 -15.99 10.76
CA TYR A 96 -7.73 -14.80 10.46
C TYR A 96 -6.91 -14.38 11.69
N GLU A 97 -5.72 -14.97 11.81
CA GLU A 97 -4.80 -14.70 12.91
C GLU A 97 -3.63 -13.83 12.49
N SER A 98 -3.17 -12.97 13.39
CA SER A 98 -1.97 -12.16 13.19
C SER A 98 -1.21 -11.98 14.50
N ALA A 99 0.11 -12.10 14.45
CA ALA A 99 0.99 -11.84 15.60
C ALA A 99 1.06 -10.34 15.96
N ILE A 100 0.88 -9.45 14.97
CA ILE A 100 0.96 -7.99 15.15
C ILE A 100 -0.16 -7.35 14.33
N ALA A 101 -0.91 -6.43 14.95
CA ALA A 101 -1.85 -5.56 14.26
C ALA A 101 -1.47 -4.10 14.48
N MET A 102 -1.18 -3.39 13.39
CA MET A 102 -0.92 -1.95 13.40
C MET A 102 -2.15 -1.23 12.88
N VAL A 103 -2.76 -0.39 13.71
CA VAL A 103 -4.03 0.26 13.41
C VAL A 103 -3.97 1.78 13.56
N HIS A 104 -4.75 2.49 12.75
CA HIS A 104 -4.88 3.94 12.82
C HIS A 104 -6.27 4.38 12.37
N SER A 105 -6.93 5.23 13.14
CA SER A 105 -8.32 5.65 12.88
C SER A 105 -8.44 7.02 12.20
N ARG A 106 -7.35 7.70 11.93
CA ARG A 106 -7.35 9.04 11.33
C ARG A 106 -6.58 9.08 10.03
N PHE A 107 -7.00 9.99 9.15
CA PHE A 107 -6.14 10.44 8.05
C PHE A 107 -4.99 11.31 8.58
N SER A 108 -3.91 11.42 7.81
CA SER A 108 -2.88 12.41 8.10
C SER A 108 -3.49 13.80 8.12
N THR A 109 -3.06 14.64 9.05
CA THR A 109 -3.44 16.05 9.12
C THR A 109 -3.14 16.74 7.77
N ASN A 110 -3.99 17.64 7.32
CA ASN A 110 -3.91 18.31 6.01
C ASN A 110 -4.09 17.40 4.79
N THR A 111 -4.59 16.19 4.96
CA THR A 111 -4.91 15.28 3.86
C THR A 111 -6.40 15.32 3.54
N ASN A 112 -6.75 15.55 2.28
CA ASN A 112 -8.12 15.33 1.82
C ASN A 112 -8.43 13.84 1.91
N PRO A 113 -9.46 13.42 2.67
CA PRO A 113 -9.80 12.01 2.82
C PRO A 113 -10.12 11.36 1.49
N SER A 114 -9.55 10.17 1.28
CA SER A 114 -9.89 9.27 0.17
C SER A 114 -9.60 7.84 0.57
N TRP A 115 -10.15 6.87 -0.16
CA TRP A 115 -9.87 5.46 0.08
C TRP A 115 -8.39 5.14 -0.02
N GLU A 116 -7.70 5.70 -1.02
CA GLU A 116 -6.26 5.53 -1.22
C GLU A 116 -5.43 6.10 -0.08
N ARG A 117 -5.80 7.28 0.43
CA ARG A 117 -5.03 8.00 1.46
C ARG A 117 -5.36 7.58 2.89
N ALA A 118 -6.28 6.64 3.08
CA ALA A 118 -6.56 6.07 4.39
C ALA A 118 -5.33 5.35 4.96
N HIS A 119 -5.21 5.31 6.29
CA HIS A 119 -4.21 4.52 6.99
C HIS A 119 -4.69 3.08 7.22
N PRO A 120 -3.76 2.17 7.47
CA PRO A 120 -2.30 2.34 7.45
C PRO A 120 -1.75 2.51 6.04
N ASN A 121 -0.52 3.04 5.94
CA ASN A 121 0.31 2.86 4.76
C ASN A 121 0.90 1.43 4.77
N ARG A 122 1.90 1.13 3.96
CA ARG A 122 2.44 -0.23 3.86
C ARG A 122 3.25 -0.64 5.07
N LEU A 123 4.03 0.29 5.62
CA LEU A 123 4.97 0.05 6.72
C LEU A 123 4.68 0.89 7.94
N MET A 124 3.89 1.97 7.82
CA MET A 124 3.73 2.91 8.92
C MET A 124 2.32 3.45 9.07
N VAL A 125 2.07 3.96 10.27
CA VAL A 125 0.93 4.81 10.63
C VAL A 125 1.44 6.06 11.32
N HIS A 126 0.89 7.23 10.96
CA HIS A 126 1.30 8.50 11.54
C HIS A 126 0.23 9.56 11.31
N ASN A 127 0.04 10.48 12.22
CA ASN A 127 -0.96 11.55 12.09
C ASN A 127 -0.68 12.53 10.94
N GLY A 128 0.47 12.48 10.30
CA GLY A 128 0.98 13.52 9.42
C GLY A 128 1.76 14.57 10.20
N GLU A 129 1.71 15.82 9.77
CA GLU A 129 2.46 16.93 10.39
C GLU A 129 3.98 16.69 10.37
N ILE A 130 4.47 16.20 9.26
CA ILE A 130 5.90 15.98 9.06
C ILE A 130 6.51 17.29 8.58
N ASN A 131 7.31 17.90 9.45
CA ASN A 131 7.98 19.16 9.15
C ASN A 131 8.90 19.01 7.93
N THR A 132 8.89 20.02 7.06
CA THR A 132 9.78 20.07 5.88
C THR A 132 9.59 18.92 4.88
N ILE A 133 8.45 18.22 4.89
CA ILE A 133 8.22 17.07 4.01
C ILE A 133 8.49 17.38 2.53
N ARG A 134 8.06 18.55 2.03
CA ARG A 134 8.30 18.97 0.65
C ARG A 134 9.78 19.07 0.32
N GLY A 135 10.56 19.75 1.16
CA GLY A 135 12.00 19.86 0.97
C GLY A 135 12.72 18.51 1.08
N ASN A 136 12.25 17.60 1.92
CA ASN A 136 12.79 16.25 2.03
C ASN A 136 12.44 15.41 0.80
N ALA A 137 11.23 15.53 0.28
CA ALA A 137 10.81 14.87 -0.96
C ALA A 137 11.65 15.36 -2.15
N ASP A 138 11.90 16.66 -2.27
CA ASP A 138 12.72 17.23 -3.34
C ASP A 138 14.20 16.78 -3.22
N LYS A 139 14.74 16.72 -2.01
CA LYS A 139 16.09 16.17 -1.77
C LYS A 139 16.18 14.68 -2.12
N MET A 140 15.14 13.91 -1.82
CA MET A 140 15.10 12.50 -2.18
C MET A 140 15.07 12.30 -3.69
N LEU A 141 14.28 13.09 -4.41
CA LEU A 141 14.25 13.06 -5.88
C LEU A 141 15.61 13.44 -6.49
N ALA A 142 16.26 14.48 -5.96
CA ALA A 142 17.61 14.84 -6.41
C ALA A 142 18.63 13.71 -6.14
N ARG A 143 18.48 12.99 -5.03
CA ARG A 143 19.33 11.83 -4.70
C ARG A 143 19.12 10.67 -5.66
N GLU A 144 17.91 10.51 -6.21
CA GLU A 144 17.60 9.39 -7.12
C GLU A 144 18.47 9.34 -8.37
N GLU A 145 18.99 10.49 -8.83
CA GLU A 145 19.91 10.56 -9.97
C GLU A 145 21.22 9.76 -9.75
N ASN A 146 21.64 9.65 -8.48
CA ASN A 146 22.86 8.94 -8.10
C ASN A 146 22.56 7.70 -7.24
N MET A 147 21.31 7.22 -7.25
CA MET A 147 20.92 6.08 -6.43
C MET A 147 21.43 4.79 -7.05
N GLU A 148 22.10 3.99 -6.24
CA GLU A 148 22.55 2.65 -6.57
C GLU A 148 22.02 1.63 -5.58
N SER A 149 21.80 0.42 -6.04
CA SER A 149 21.35 -0.69 -5.19
C SER A 149 21.87 -2.02 -5.74
N GLU A 150 22.64 -2.72 -4.93
CA GLU A 150 23.09 -4.09 -5.26
C GLU A 150 21.89 -5.05 -5.39
N HIS A 151 20.82 -4.80 -4.62
CA HIS A 151 19.65 -5.66 -4.57
C HIS A 151 18.67 -5.44 -5.73
N LEU A 152 18.73 -4.26 -6.37
CA LEU A 152 17.88 -3.88 -7.50
C LEU A 152 18.69 -3.69 -8.79
N LYS A 153 19.88 -4.29 -8.85
CA LYS A 153 20.81 -4.16 -9.97
C LYS A 153 20.11 -4.43 -11.32
N GLY A 154 20.21 -3.46 -12.23
CA GLY A 154 19.58 -3.52 -13.55
C GLY A 154 18.06 -3.28 -13.58
N GLN A 155 17.42 -3.12 -12.41
CA GLN A 155 15.97 -2.90 -12.31
C GLN A 155 15.60 -1.65 -11.51
N LEU A 156 16.57 -0.90 -11.02
CA LEU A 156 16.34 0.29 -10.20
C LEU A 156 15.43 1.31 -10.91
N HIS A 157 15.62 1.51 -12.21
CA HIS A 157 14.81 2.41 -13.03
C HIS A 157 13.30 2.09 -13.03
N LYS A 158 12.91 0.84 -12.70
CA LYS A 158 11.50 0.42 -12.64
C LYS A 158 10.81 0.87 -11.38
N VAL A 159 11.54 1.22 -10.34
CA VAL A 159 10.99 1.60 -9.05
C VAL A 159 11.07 3.10 -8.78
N LEU A 160 11.79 3.84 -9.62
CA LEU A 160 11.90 5.29 -9.54
C LEU A 160 10.77 5.99 -10.33
N PRO A 161 10.32 7.17 -9.90
CA PRO A 161 10.67 7.80 -8.64
C PRO A 161 10.15 7.02 -7.43
N ALA A 162 10.93 6.98 -6.34
CA ALA A 162 10.52 6.28 -5.12
C ALA A 162 9.34 6.98 -4.46
N ILE A 163 9.38 8.31 -4.40
CA ILE A 163 8.39 9.14 -3.73
C ILE A 163 7.23 9.49 -4.65
N SER A 164 6.01 9.24 -4.19
CA SER A 164 4.79 9.78 -4.79
C SER A 164 4.53 11.20 -4.26
N LYS A 165 4.74 12.22 -5.10
CA LYS A 165 4.47 13.63 -4.75
C LYS A 165 2.98 13.95 -4.51
N THR A 166 2.08 13.09 -4.96
CA THR A 166 0.62 13.24 -4.78
C THR A 166 0.12 12.60 -3.50
N GLY A 167 0.96 11.83 -2.81
CA GLY A 167 0.65 11.18 -1.55
C GLY A 167 0.51 12.17 -0.38
N SER A 168 0.01 11.68 0.76
CA SER A 168 0.07 12.41 2.02
C SER A 168 1.50 12.47 2.55
N ASP A 169 1.76 13.34 3.53
CA ASP A 169 3.06 13.44 4.21
C ASP A 169 3.56 12.07 4.68
N THR A 170 2.67 11.31 5.30
CA THR A 170 3.00 9.97 5.79
C THR A 170 3.24 8.98 4.65
N ALA A 171 2.50 9.08 3.54
CA ALA A 171 2.73 8.23 2.38
C ALA A 171 4.08 8.53 1.71
N MET A 172 4.49 9.80 1.63
CA MET A 172 5.81 10.17 1.12
C MET A 172 6.93 9.58 1.98
N LEU A 173 6.78 9.61 3.32
CA LEU A 173 7.75 8.99 4.24
C LEU A 173 7.73 7.46 4.13
N ASP A 174 6.55 6.84 3.99
CA ASP A 174 6.40 5.39 3.81
C ASP A 174 7.04 4.88 2.50
N ASN A 175 7.24 5.75 1.52
CA ASN A 175 7.88 5.40 0.25
C ASN A 175 9.42 5.33 0.33
N THR A 176 10.04 5.96 1.34
CA THR A 176 11.50 5.98 1.51
C THR A 176 12.02 4.81 2.32
#